data_ce20c87f482636e5a32ba52a61ccc021
#
_entry.id   ce20c87f482636e5a32ba52a61ccc021
#
_cell.length_a   1.000
_cell.length_b   1.000
_cell.length_c   1.000
_cell.angle_alpha   90.00
_cell.angle_beta   90.00
_cell.angle_gamma   90.00
#
_symmetry.space_group_name_H-M   'P 1'
#
loop_
_entity.id
_entity.type
_entity.pdbx_description
1 polymer ?
#
loop_
_entity_poly.entity_id
_entity_poly.type
_entity_poly.pdbx_seq_one_letter_code
_entity_poly.pdbx_strand_id
1 'polypeptide(L)'
;MKQRRTSLKDLADRLGVSIATVSRALRNSHEVGEEMTQKVKSLAKELNYRPNPFAQSLRKEAPRVIGVIVPNLVTHYYAAVLDGIEDYAVRNGYSVISANSHENTEHEKRAVENFLNMHVEGIIACLAQDTVDYSHFEQLHKMGVPLVFFARCCLDDKFSQVVGNGDVAAQEATQHMIDTGSRRIAFIGGPNHLDMVRRRKHGYLEALRENRIPIDRDLVVCDRIDFDVARNATLRLLEKEDRPDAILAFNDIITYAAFDAIKEKGLRIPEDVAIIGFTDGDTAAFVTPKLSAIMDKAHEQGTTACDLLMRSINGDEKIYKKVVPMILKIRESSEKTT
;
A
#
# COMPACT_ATOMS: atom_id res chain seq x y z
N MET A 1 -22.86 10.67 32.94
CA MET A 1 -22.75 12.01 32.31
C MET A 1 -21.47 12.07 31.48
N LYS A 2 -21.55 12.33 30.16
CA LYS A 2 -20.33 12.54 29.33
C LYS A 2 -19.65 13.83 29.81
N GLN A 3 -18.43 13.74 30.30
CA GLN A 3 -17.61 14.91 30.60
C GLN A 3 -17.38 15.71 29.30
N ARG A 4 -17.91 16.92 29.25
CA ARG A 4 -17.72 17.83 28.11
C ARG A 4 -16.25 18.23 28.05
N ARG A 5 -15.63 18.09 26.87
CA ARG A 5 -14.24 18.55 26.68
C ARG A 5 -14.15 20.06 26.95
N THR A 6 -13.14 20.46 27.72
CA THR A 6 -12.83 21.86 27.97
C THR A 6 -12.59 22.58 26.65
N SER A 7 -13.19 23.76 26.45
CA SER A 7 -13.06 24.58 25.27
C SER A 7 -12.22 25.84 25.53
N LEU A 8 -11.77 26.54 24.46
CA LEU A 8 -11.14 27.87 24.58
C LEU A 8 -12.02 28.87 25.31
N LYS A 9 -13.35 28.79 25.14
CA LYS A 9 -14.31 29.63 25.82
C LYS A 9 -14.29 29.39 27.32
N ASP A 10 -14.22 28.15 27.77
CA ASP A 10 -14.18 27.80 29.19
C ASP A 10 -12.91 28.36 29.88
N LEU A 11 -11.77 28.38 29.16
CA LEU A 11 -10.55 29.05 29.64
C LEU A 11 -10.69 30.58 29.70
N ALA A 12 -11.27 31.17 28.67
CA ALA A 12 -11.51 32.59 28.58
C ALA A 12 -12.44 33.09 29.68
N ASP A 13 -13.55 32.40 29.89
CA ASP A 13 -14.55 32.72 30.93
C ASP A 13 -13.93 32.64 32.33
N ARG A 14 -13.09 31.63 32.61
CA ARG A 14 -12.41 31.46 33.93
C ARG A 14 -11.34 32.51 34.20
N LEU A 15 -10.65 32.98 33.14
CA LEU A 15 -9.60 34.00 33.32
C LEU A 15 -10.10 35.43 33.15
N GLY A 16 -11.37 35.62 32.77
CA GLY A 16 -11.96 36.94 32.55
C GLY A 16 -11.37 37.68 31.34
N VAL A 17 -10.90 36.91 30.31
CA VAL A 17 -10.27 37.47 29.12
C VAL A 17 -10.97 37.03 27.85
N SER A 18 -10.64 37.62 26.71
CA SER A 18 -11.21 37.24 25.43
C SER A 18 -10.66 35.86 24.96
N ILE A 19 -11.46 35.14 24.16
CA ILE A 19 -11.02 33.90 23.50
C ILE A 19 -9.76 34.13 22.66
N ALA A 20 -9.65 35.32 22.04
CA ALA A 20 -8.50 35.73 21.26
C ALA A 20 -7.24 35.85 22.12
N THR A 21 -7.35 36.42 23.31
CA THR A 21 -6.25 36.53 24.30
C THR A 21 -5.75 35.15 24.71
N VAL A 22 -6.66 34.22 25.07
CA VAL A 22 -6.31 32.86 25.43
C VAL A 22 -5.60 32.13 24.28
N SER A 23 -6.13 32.26 23.06
CA SER A 23 -5.57 31.66 21.86
C SER A 23 -4.15 32.19 21.53
N ARG A 24 -3.90 33.48 21.72
CA ARG A 24 -2.58 34.11 21.55
C ARG A 24 -1.60 33.69 22.63
N ALA A 25 -2.03 33.64 23.88
CA ALA A 25 -1.22 33.19 25.01
C ALA A 25 -0.74 31.73 24.83
N LEU A 26 -1.63 30.82 24.43
CA LEU A 26 -1.29 29.42 24.18
C LEU A 26 -0.22 29.25 23.08
N ARG A 27 -0.09 30.23 22.17
CA ARG A 27 0.90 30.24 21.07
C ARG A 27 2.14 31.07 21.35
N ASN A 28 2.31 31.57 22.57
CA ASN A 28 3.42 32.46 22.94
C ASN A 28 3.50 33.73 22.10
N SER A 29 2.35 34.30 21.68
CA SER A 29 2.35 35.53 20.92
C SER A 29 2.88 36.70 21.76
N HIS A 30 3.76 37.51 21.20
CA HIS A 30 4.30 38.72 21.82
C HIS A 30 3.22 39.77 22.17
N GLU A 31 2.02 39.62 21.63
CA GLU A 31 0.87 40.50 21.90
C GLU A 31 0.24 40.22 23.29
N VAL A 32 0.64 39.18 23.99
CA VAL A 32 0.15 38.86 25.33
C VAL A 32 1.32 38.83 26.30
N GLY A 33 1.21 39.59 27.38
CA GLY A 33 2.25 39.67 28.41
C GLY A 33 2.57 38.28 29.04
N GLU A 34 3.80 38.15 29.49
CA GLU A 34 4.35 36.85 29.98
C GLU A 34 3.54 36.31 31.16
N GLU A 35 3.12 37.13 32.10
CA GLU A 35 2.31 36.76 33.26
C GLU A 35 0.97 36.13 32.86
N MET A 36 0.26 36.77 31.90
CA MET A 36 -1.00 36.26 31.37
C MET A 36 -0.79 34.94 30.60
N THR A 37 0.29 34.86 29.84
CA THR A 37 0.65 33.63 29.10
C THR A 37 0.88 32.46 30.05
N GLN A 38 1.55 32.67 31.17
CA GLN A 38 1.76 31.62 32.20
C GLN A 38 0.43 31.24 32.87
N LYS A 39 -0.44 32.20 33.23
CA LYS A 39 -1.76 31.91 33.80
C LYS A 39 -2.61 31.05 32.88
N VAL A 40 -2.65 31.38 31.57
CA VAL A 40 -3.40 30.61 30.56
C VAL A 40 -2.86 29.21 30.43
N LYS A 41 -1.53 29.01 30.36
CA LYS A 41 -0.91 27.69 30.24
C LYS A 41 -1.14 26.83 31.47
N SER A 42 -1.05 27.40 32.66
CA SER A 42 -1.30 26.70 33.91
C SER A 42 -2.74 26.20 33.99
N LEU A 43 -3.71 27.08 33.70
CA LEU A 43 -5.13 26.74 33.65
C LEU A 43 -5.46 25.69 32.58
N ALA A 44 -4.85 25.81 31.40
CA ALA A 44 -5.02 24.83 30.31
C ALA A 44 -4.52 23.42 30.73
N LYS A 45 -3.40 23.36 31.46
CA LYS A 45 -2.86 22.13 32.02
C LYS A 45 -3.77 21.55 33.11
N GLU A 46 -4.24 22.38 34.02
CA GLU A 46 -5.16 22.00 35.12
C GLU A 46 -6.45 21.39 34.57
N LEU A 47 -7.03 22.02 33.56
CA LEU A 47 -8.29 21.59 32.93
C LEU A 47 -8.11 20.54 31.82
N ASN A 48 -6.91 19.99 31.63
CA ASN A 48 -6.57 19.08 30.54
C ASN A 48 -7.07 19.59 29.16
N TYR A 49 -7.01 20.91 28.97
CA TYR A 49 -7.35 21.49 27.69
C TYR A 49 -6.32 21.07 26.65
N ARG A 50 -6.79 20.50 25.55
CA ARG A 50 -5.99 20.24 24.34
C ARG A 50 -6.55 21.07 23.22
N PRO A 51 -5.72 21.89 22.55
CA PRO A 51 -6.13 22.58 21.35
C PRO A 51 -6.76 21.58 20.37
N ASN A 52 -7.89 21.95 19.76
CA ASN A 52 -8.47 21.15 18.68
C ASN A 52 -7.71 21.44 17.40
N PRO A 53 -6.99 20.47 16.80
CA PRO A 53 -6.25 20.67 15.56
C PRO A 53 -7.15 21.20 14.42
N PHE A 54 -8.39 20.69 14.34
CA PHE A 54 -9.37 21.13 13.33
C PHE A 54 -9.86 22.58 13.55
N ALA A 55 -9.87 23.08 14.79
CA ALA A 55 -10.20 24.48 15.06
C ALA A 55 -8.99 25.42 14.80
N GLN A 56 -7.78 24.90 14.78
CA GLN A 56 -6.58 25.66 14.43
C GLN A 56 -6.45 25.80 12.90
N SER A 57 -6.85 24.80 12.12
CA SER A 57 -6.82 24.83 10.65
C SER A 57 -7.74 25.92 10.04
N LEU A 58 -8.82 26.28 10.71
CA LEU A 58 -9.68 27.42 10.32
C LEU A 58 -8.97 28.78 10.37
N ARG A 59 -7.73 28.88 10.85
CA ARG A 59 -6.96 30.12 11.06
C ARG A 59 -5.59 30.19 10.40
N LYS A 60 -5.33 29.55 9.26
CA LYS A 60 -4.09 29.67 8.45
C LYS A 60 -2.97 28.65 8.69
N GLU A 61 -3.08 27.67 9.58
CA GLU A 61 -2.14 26.54 9.58
C GLU A 61 -2.94 25.30 9.16
N ALA A 62 -2.66 24.80 7.98
CA ALA A 62 -3.21 23.52 7.51
C ALA A 62 -2.91 22.43 8.54
N PRO A 63 -3.76 21.40 8.70
CA PRO A 63 -3.68 20.44 9.81
C PRO A 63 -2.43 19.55 9.80
N ARG A 64 -1.52 19.69 8.82
CA ARG A 64 -0.35 18.80 8.62
C ARG A 64 -0.70 17.32 8.79
N VAL A 65 -1.77 16.94 8.11
CA VAL A 65 -2.28 15.57 8.10
C VAL A 65 -2.36 15.09 6.66
N ILE A 66 -1.89 13.89 6.41
CA ILE A 66 -2.05 13.20 5.13
C ILE A 66 -2.92 11.98 5.30
N GLY A 67 -3.69 11.65 4.24
CA GLY A 67 -4.50 10.44 4.16
C GLY A 67 -3.77 9.32 3.43
N VAL A 68 -3.94 8.07 3.87
CA VAL A 68 -3.40 6.91 3.17
C VAL A 68 -4.51 5.88 2.96
N ILE A 69 -4.77 5.50 1.70
CA ILE A 69 -5.75 4.47 1.35
C ILE A 69 -4.99 3.20 0.96
N VAL A 70 -5.26 2.11 1.68
CA VAL A 70 -4.72 0.78 1.40
C VAL A 70 -5.84 -0.22 1.14
N PRO A 71 -5.66 -1.20 0.24
CA PRO A 71 -6.68 -2.20 -0.04
C PRO A 71 -6.88 -3.21 1.09
N ASN A 72 -5.84 -3.45 1.90
CA ASN A 72 -5.84 -4.46 2.94
C ASN A 72 -4.79 -4.13 4.01
N LEU A 73 -5.12 -4.32 5.29
CA LEU A 73 -4.21 -4.10 6.42
C LEU A 73 -3.60 -5.39 6.99
N VAL A 74 -4.07 -6.54 6.53
CA VAL A 74 -3.59 -7.85 7.03
C VAL A 74 -2.33 -8.31 6.29
N THR A 75 -2.12 -7.83 5.08
CA THR A 75 -0.96 -8.19 4.26
C THR A 75 0.28 -7.43 4.74
N HIS A 76 1.38 -8.14 4.98
CA HIS A 76 2.66 -7.56 5.40
C HIS A 76 3.13 -6.40 4.51
N TYR A 77 2.95 -6.53 3.20
CA TYR A 77 3.32 -5.49 2.23
C TYR A 77 2.72 -4.11 2.57
N TYR A 78 1.40 -4.03 2.76
CA TYR A 78 0.75 -2.74 3.04
C TYR A 78 1.11 -2.19 4.43
N ALA A 79 1.33 -3.06 5.42
CA ALA A 79 1.82 -2.65 6.74
C ALA A 79 3.22 -2.02 6.65
N ALA A 80 4.13 -2.64 5.89
CA ALA A 80 5.48 -2.12 5.68
C ALA A 80 5.51 -0.82 4.84
N VAL A 81 4.60 -0.67 3.87
CA VAL A 81 4.44 0.61 3.14
C VAL A 81 3.96 1.71 4.08
N LEU A 82 2.95 1.42 4.92
CA LEU A 82 2.45 2.38 5.92
C LEU A 82 3.53 2.80 6.90
N ASP A 83 4.34 1.87 7.40
CA ASP A 83 5.49 2.14 8.27
C ASP A 83 6.47 3.12 7.61
N GLY A 84 6.81 2.90 6.34
CA GLY A 84 7.66 3.81 5.56
C GLY A 84 7.04 5.21 5.36
N ILE A 85 5.72 5.27 5.14
CA ILE A 85 5.00 6.54 5.03
C ILE A 85 5.00 7.29 6.37
N GLU A 86 4.68 6.60 7.47
CA GLU A 86 4.64 7.20 8.82
C GLU A 86 6.02 7.71 9.23
N ASP A 87 7.07 6.91 9.02
CA ASP A 87 8.46 7.29 9.29
C ASP A 87 8.85 8.60 8.60
N TYR A 88 8.53 8.73 7.31
CA TYR A 88 8.85 9.94 6.55
C TYR A 88 7.96 11.13 6.95
N ALA A 89 6.66 10.91 7.12
CA ALA A 89 5.68 11.94 7.49
C ALA A 89 6.01 12.57 8.85
N VAL A 90 6.27 11.75 9.87
CA VAL A 90 6.58 12.21 11.23
C VAL A 90 7.86 13.05 11.27
N ARG A 91 8.91 12.66 10.53
CA ARG A 91 10.15 13.45 10.41
C ARG A 91 9.91 14.83 9.79
N ASN A 92 8.87 14.98 8.97
CA ASN A 92 8.48 16.23 8.34
C ASN A 92 7.35 16.98 9.09
N GLY A 93 6.98 16.51 10.30
CA GLY A 93 5.99 17.15 11.16
C GLY A 93 4.54 16.90 10.74
N TYR A 94 4.27 15.83 9.98
CA TYR A 94 2.95 15.39 9.56
C TYR A 94 2.44 14.21 10.38
N SER A 95 1.12 14.15 10.52
CA SER A 95 0.40 12.97 11.04
C SER A 95 -0.21 12.20 9.88
N VAL A 96 -0.33 10.88 10.02
CA VAL A 96 -0.93 9.99 9.02
C VAL A 96 -2.27 9.47 9.53
N ILE A 97 -3.28 9.48 8.67
CA ILE A 97 -4.56 8.80 8.88
C ILE A 97 -4.73 7.76 7.78
N SER A 98 -4.87 6.50 8.13
CA SER A 98 -5.08 5.42 7.16
C SER A 98 -6.54 5.01 7.06
N ALA A 99 -6.95 4.61 5.85
CA ALA A 99 -8.24 4.00 5.57
C ALA A 99 -8.03 2.68 4.79
N ASN A 100 -8.80 1.66 5.15
CA ASN A 100 -8.81 0.38 4.45
C ASN A 100 -10.01 0.32 3.50
N SER A 101 -9.75 0.16 2.21
CA SER A 101 -10.83 0.01 1.22
C SER A 101 -11.42 -1.40 1.16
N HIS A 102 -10.80 -2.39 1.82
CA HIS A 102 -11.22 -3.79 1.78
C HIS A 102 -11.40 -4.34 0.35
N GLU A 103 -10.52 -3.93 -0.56
CA GLU A 103 -10.56 -4.30 -1.99
C GLU A 103 -11.88 -3.91 -2.69
N ASN A 104 -12.58 -2.88 -2.18
CA ASN A 104 -13.90 -2.45 -2.63
C ASN A 104 -13.89 -0.97 -3.04
N THR A 105 -14.36 -0.69 -4.26
CA THR A 105 -14.42 0.66 -4.85
C THR A 105 -15.26 1.64 -4.04
N GLU A 106 -16.39 1.22 -3.47
CA GLU A 106 -17.28 2.12 -2.72
C GLU A 106 -16.66 2.51 -1.37
N HIS A 107 -15.90 1.61 -0.74
CA HIS A 107 -15.13 1.96 0.46
C HIS A 107 -13.96 2.91 0.12
N GLU A 108 -13.33 2.71 -1.03
CA GLU A 108 -12.27 3.59 -1.54
C GLU A 108 -12.81 5.02 -1.79
N LYS A 109 -13.94 5.17 -2.48
CA LYS A 109 -14.62 6.44 -2.69
C LYS A 109 -14.97 7.12 -1.37
N ARG A 110 -15.53 6.37 -0.42
CA ARG A 110 -15.86 6.88 0.92
C ARG A 110 -14.62 7.34 1.69
N ALA A 111 -13.50 6.65 1.54
CA ALA A 111 -12.23 7.06 2.16
C ALA A 111 -11.76 8.41 1.60
N VAL A 112 -11.83 8.61 0.28
CA VAL A 112 -11.52 9.89 -0.37
C VAL A 112 -12.41 11.00 0.16
N GLU A 113 -13.73 10.80 0.21
CA GLU A 113 -14.69 11.78 0.74
C GLU A 113 -14.40 12.15 2.20
N ASN A 114 -14.10 11.15 3.04
CA ASN A 114 -13.75 11.35 4.44
C ASN A 114 -12.48 12.20 4.58
N PHE A 115 -11.46 11.94 3.79
CA PHE A 115 -10.21 12.70 3.80
C PHE A 115 -10.40 14.14 3.33
N LEU A 116 -11.23 14.37 2.31
CA LEU A 116 -11.63 15.71 1.89
C LEU A 116 -12.36 16.47 3.02
N ASN A 117 -13.29 15.82 3.70
CA ASN A 117 -14.01 16.40 4.84
C ASN A 117 -13.10 16.68 6.04
N MET A 118 -12.02 15.91 6.21
CA MET A 118 -11.00 16.14 7.23
C MET A 118 -9.96 17.19 6.82
N HIS A 119 -10.02 17.71 5.59
CA HIS A 119 -9.06 18.66 5.03
C HIS A 119 -7.62 18.19 5.11
N VAL A 120 -7.35 16.92 4.76
CA VAL A 120 -5.98 16.42 4.65
C VAL A 120 -5.25 17.20 3.56
N GLU A 121 -3.94 17.44 3.75
CA GLU A 121 -3.14 18.21 2.80
C GLU A 121 -2.78 17.43 1.54
N GLY A 122 -2.88 16.11 1.58
CA GLY A 122 -2.66 15.23 0.44
C GLY A 122 -2.99 13.78 0.76
N ILE A 123 -3.03 12.95 -0.27
CA ILE A 123 -3.43 11.55 -0.18
C ILE A 123 -2.37 10.67 -0.83
N ILE A 124 -2.07 9.52 -0.23
CA ILE A 124 -1.34 8.42 -0.85
C ILE A 124 -2.31 7.26 -1.01
N ALA A 125 -2.42 6.65 -2.19
CA ALA A 125 -3.42 5.62 -2.44
C ALA A 125 -2.87 4.42 -3.21
N CYS A 126 -3.37 3.24 -2.86
CA CYS A 126 -3.28 2.03 -3.67
C CYS A 126 -4.69 1.61 -4.06
N LEU A 127 -4.94 1.36 -5.35
CA LEU A 127 -6.26 1.01 -5.87
C LEU A 127 -6.80 -0.28 -5.27
N ALA A 128 -8.08 -0.30 -4.96
CA ALA A 128 -8.80 -1.54 -4.72
C ALA A 128 -8.84 -2.40 -6.00
N GLN A 129 -8.91 -3.72 -5.86
CA GLN A 129 -8.92 -4.63 -7.02
C GLN A 129 -10.16 -4.47 -7.90
N ASP A 130 -11.27 -4.00 -7.33
CA ASP A 130 -12.53 -3.81 -8.05
C ASP A 130 -12.62 -2.45 -8.79
N THR A 131 -11.65 -1.54 -8.54
CA THR A 131 -11.72 -0.18 -9.07
C THR A 131 -11.42 -0.14 -10.57
N VAL A 132 -12.43 0.21 -11.35
CA VAL A 132 -12.37 0.42 -12.81
C VAL A 132 -12.81 1.83 -13.21
N ASP A 133 -13.54 2.54 -12.35
CA ASP A 133 -13.90 3.95 -12.48
C ASP A 133 -13.04 4.78 -11.52
N TYR A 134 -12.30 5.74 -12.08
CA TYR A 134 -11.36 6.59 -11.36
C TYR A 134 -11.88 8.00 -11.08
N SER A 135 -13.19 8.23 -11.25
CA SER A 135 -13.81 9.56 -11.16
C SER A 135 -13.58 10.26 -9.82
N HIS A 136 -13.54 9.53 -8.71
CA HIS A 136 -13.25 10.05 -7.37
C HIS A 136 -11.80 10.55 -7.23
N PHE A 137 -10.84 9.93 -7.89
CA PHE A 137 -9.46 10.43 -7.94
C PHE A 137 -9.31 11.60 -8.94
N GLU A 138 -10.02 11.58 -10.08
CA GLU A 138 -10.06 12.72 -10.98
C GLU A 138 -10.63 13.98 -10.33
N GLN A 139 -11.58 13.81 -9.40
CA GLN A 139 -12.09 14.92 -8.61
C GLN A 139 -11.01 15.56 -7.75
N LEU A 140 -10.12 14.80 -7.12
CA LEU A 140 -8.97 15.32 -6.37
C LEU A 140 -8.08 16.21 -7.25
N HIS A 141 -7.78 15.74 -8.48
CA HIS A 141 -7.01 16.54 -9.43
C HIS A 141 -7.68 17.88 -9.75
N LYS A 142 -9.00 17.87 -10.02
CA LYS A 142 -9.77 19.10 -10.28
C LYS A 142 -9.82 20.04 -9.08
N MET A 143 -9.74 19.52 -7.87
CA MET A 143 -9.73 20.30 -6.62
C MET A 143 -8.32 20.75 -6.22
N GLY A 144 -7.28 20.35 -6.95
CA GLY A 144 -5.89 20.66 -6.60
C GLY A 144 -5.39 19.95 -5.35
N VAL A 145 -5.99 18.83 -4.96
CA VAL A 145 -5.54 18.02 -3.81
C VAL A 145 -4.41 17.10 -4.26
N PRO A 146 -3.20 17.21 -3.68
CA PRO A 146 -2.08 16.34 -4.00
C PRO A 146 -2.40 14.87 -3.77
N LEU A 147 -2.09 14.03 -4.77
CA LEU A 147 -2.26 12.57 -4.70
C LEU A 147 -1.03 11.87 -5.29
N VAL A 148 -0.58 10.83 -4.62
CA VAL A 148 0.45 9.91 -5.11
C VAL A 148 -0.08 8.48 -5.03
N PHE A 149 0.03 7.75 -6.14
CA PHE A 149 -0.29 6.32 -6.14
C PHE A 149 0.94 5.47 -5.82
N PHE A 150 0.72 4.33 -5.21
CA PHE A 150 1.73 3.28 -5.06
C PHE A 150 1.19 1.92 -5.46
N ALA A 151 2.07 1.02 -5.88
CA ALA A 151 1.78 -0.35 -6.30
C ALA A 151 0.74 -0.44 -7.42
N ARG A 152 -0.55 -0.31 -7.12
CA ARG A 152 -1.65 -0.29 -8.10
C ARG A 152 -2.02 1.16 -8.38
N CYS A 153 -1.75 1.58 -9.60
CA CYS A 153 -1.83 2.97 -10.03
C CYS A 153 -2.82 3.14 -11.18
N CYS A 154 -3.28 4.37 -11.36
CA CYS A 154 -4.04 4.82 -12.51
C CYS A 154 -3.71 6.28 -12.85
N LEU A 155 -4.24 6.79 -13.98
CA LEU A 155 -4.12 8.21 -14.35
C LEU A 155 -2.66 8.70 -14.37
N ASP A 156 -1.79 7.98 -15.08
CA ASP A 156 -0.34 8.18 -15.16
C ASP A 156 0.08 9.60 -15.60
N ASP A 157 -0.81 10.30 -16.29
CA ASP A 157 -0.66 11.66 -16.77
C ASP A 157 -1.06 12.75 -15.78
N LYS A 158 -1.71 12.37 -14.67
CA LYS A 158 -2.28 13.31 -13.69
C LYS A 158 -1.61 13.24 -12.32
N PHE A 159 -1.07 12.08 -11.94
CA PHE A 159 -0.55 11.85 -10.59
C PHE A 159 0.78 11.12 -10.58
N SER A 160 1.61 11.48 -9.63
CA SER A 160 2.87 10.78 -9.36
C SER A 160 2.62 9.36 -8.87
N GLN A 161 3.55 8.45 -9.20
CA GLN A 161 3.43 7.02 -8.94
C GLN A 161 4.73 6.42 -8.43
N VAL A 162 4.60 5.48 -7.50
CA VAL A 162 5.69 4.62 -7.04
C VAL A 162 5.33 3.16 -7.31
N VAL A 163 6.10 2.51 -8.15
CA VAL A 163 5.85 1.14 -8.60
C VAL A 163 7.10 0.27 -8.49
N GLY A 164 6.92 -1.04 -8.46
CA GLY A 164 8.03 -1.98 -8.61
C GLY A 164 8.31 -2.31 -10.09
N ASN A 165 9.48 -2.92 -10.37
CA ASN A 165 9.83 -3.47 -11.69
C ASN A 165 9.29 -4.90 -11.86
N GLY A 166 7.99 -5.08 -11.65
CA GLY A 166 7.36 -6.41 -11.61
C GLY A 166 7.46 -7.23 -12.89
N ASP A 167 7.60 -6.60 -14.04
CA ASP A 167 7.88 -7.23 -15.34
C ASP A 167 9.26 -7.91 -15.35
N VAL A 168 10.31 -7.16 -15.01
CA VAL A 168 11.69 -7.70 -14.94
C VAL A 168 11.79 -8.79 -13.90
N ALA A 169 11.23 -8.57 -12.70
CA ALA A 169 11.28 -9.55 -11.62
C ALA A 169 10.52 -10.85 -11.94
N ALA A 170 9.38 -10.75 -12.63
CA ALA A 170 8.64 -11.93 -13.10
C ALA A 170 9.41 -12.70 -14.19
N GLN A 171 10.09 -11.98 -15.09
CA GLN A 171 10.93 -12.58 -16.13
C GLN A 171 12.11 -13.34 -15.49
N GLU A 172 12.83 -12.72 -14.54
CA GLU A 172 13.94 -13.34 -13.81
C GLU A 172 13.49 -14.59 -13.04
N ALA A 173 12.35 -14.52 -12.34
CA ALA A 173 11.82 -15.67 -11.59
C ALA A 173 11.39 -16.82 -12.51
N THR A 174 10.76 -16.51 -13.65
CA THR A 174 10.36 -17.51 -14.63
C THR A 174 11.59 -18.13 -15.29
N GLN A 175 12.61 -17.32 -15.62
CA GLN A 175 13.87 -17.79 -16.15
C GLN A 175 14.55 -18.77 -15.17
N HIS A 176 14.60 -18.44 -13.87
CA HIS A 176 15.13 -19.34 -12.86
C HIS A 176 14.39 -20.70 -12.83
N MET A 177 13.05 -20.68 -12.89
CA MET A 177 12.27 -21.94 -12.97
C MET A 177 12.62 -22.76 -14.22
N ILE A 178 12.85 -22.11 -15.36
CA ILE A 178 13.25 -22.76 -16.61
C ILE A 178 14.66 -23.36 -16.46
N ASP A 179 15.61 -22.62 -15.90
CA ASP A 179 16.99 -23.04 -15.70
C ASP A 179 17.10 -24.24 -14.76
N THR A 180 16.19 -24.32 -13.77
CA THR A 180 16.07 -25.47 -12.85
C THR A 180 15.23 -26.61 -13.39
N GLY A 181 14.90 -26.59 -14.68
CA GLY A 181 14.30 -27.72 -15.42
C GLY A 181 12.79 -27.69 -15.59
N SER A 182 12.08 -26.66 -15.11
CA SER A 182 10.63 -26.55 -15.32
C SER A 182 10.30 -26.19 -16.77
N ARG A 183 9.22 -26.76 -17.30
CA ARG A 183 8.78 -26.55 -18.69
C ARG A 183 7.29 -26.23 -18.82
N ARG A 184 6.49 -26.56 -17.84
CA ARG A 184 5.05 -26.28 -17.76
C ARG A 184 4.77 -25.36 -16.58
N ILE A 185 5.08 -24.08 -16.75
CA ILE A 185 4.99 -23.09 -15.67
C ILE A 185 3.61 -22.44 -15.73
N ALA A 186 2.89 -22.45 -14.62
CA ALA A 186 1.63 -21.71 -14.50
C ALA A 186 1.86 -20.31 -13.91
N PHE A 187 1.08 -19.35 -14.39
CA PHE A 187 0.95 -18.03 -13.77
C PHE A 187 -0.43 -17.90 -13.11
N ILE A 188 -0.45 -17.63 -11.81
CA ILE A 188 -1.70 -17.38 -11.08
C ILE A 188 -1.70 -15.91 -10.63
N GLY A 189 -2.55 -15.11 -11.24
CA GLY A 189 -2.61 -13.66 -11.08
C GLY A 189 -3.96 -13.13 -10.62
N GLY A 190 -3.98 -11.84 -10.31
CA GLY A 190 -5.19 -11.09 -10.02
C GLY A 190 -5.92 -10.59 -11.28
N PRO A 191 -6.91 -9.67 -11.12
CA PRO A 191 -7.70 -9.13 -12.22
C PRO A 191 -6.85 -8.44 -13.29
N ASN A 192 -7.10 -8.79 -14.57
CA ASN A 192 -6.31 -8.30 -15.71
C ASN A 192 -6.38 -6.79 -15.97
N HIS A 193 -7.37 -6.07 -15.41
CA HIS A 193 -7.44 -4.61 -15.56
C HIS A 193 -6.37 -3.88 -14.72
N LEU A 194 -5.83 -4.52 -13.68
CA LEU A 194 -4.75 -3.97 -12.87
C LEU A 194 -3.43 -3.96 -13.65
N ASP A 195 -2.79 -2.80 -13.76
CA ASP A 195 -1.51 -2.65 -14.48
C ASP A 195 -0.42 -3.56 -13.92
N MET A 196 -0.33 -3.65 -12.60
CA MET A 196 0.63 -4.52 -11.92
C MET A 196 0.49 -5.99 -12.35
N VAL A 197 -0.76 -6.49 -12.53
CA VAL A 197 -1.02 -7.87 -13.00
C VAL A 197 -0.54 -8.04 -14.43
N ARG A 198 -0.87 -7.08 -15.30
CA ARG A 198 -0.44 -7.13 -16.71
C ARG A 198 1.08 -7.14 -16.84
N ARG A 199 1.79 -6.31 -16.06
CA ARG A 199 3.25 -6.23 -16.08
C ARG A 199 3.91 -7.52 -15.61
N ARG A 200 3.48 -8.09 -14.46
CA ARG A 200 4.02 -9.37 -13.96
C ARG A 200 3.74 -10.51 -14.95
N LYS A 201 2.52 -10.57 -15.50
CA LYS A 201 2.18 -11.53 -16.55
C LYS A 201 3.02 -11.35 -17.81
N HIS A 202 3.30 -10.11 -18.22
CA HIS A 202 4.15 -9.83 -19.37
C HIS A 202 5.55 -10.40 -19.16
N GLY A 203 6.20 -10.15 -18.04
CA GLY A 203 7.53 -10.70 -17.74
C GLY A 203 7.56 -12.22 -17.76
N TYR A 204 6.55 -12.88 -17.17
CA TYR A 204 6.40 -14.33 -17.25
C TYR A 204 6.29 -14.82 -18.72
N LEU A 205 5.47 -14.17 -19.55
CA LEU A 205 5.29 -14.56 -20.94
C LEU A 205 6.56 -14.31 -21.79
N GLU A 206 7.31 -13.24 -21.51
CA GLU A 206 8.56 -12.95 -22.21
C GLU A 206 9.62 -14.02 -21.91
N ALA A 207 9.78 -14.45 -20.66
CA ALA A 207 10.71 -15.53 -20.32
C ALA A 207 10.38 -16.84 -21.07
N LEU A 208 9.09 -17.19 -21.18
CA LEU A 208 8.68 -18.38 -21.95
C LEU A 208 9.04 -18.22 -23.45
N ARG A 209 8.78 -17.05 -24.04
CA ARG A 209 9.09 -16.78 -25.46
C ARG A 209 10.58 -16.84 -25.74
N GLU A 210 11.41 -16.20 -24.92
CA GLU A 210 12.87 -16.23 -25.07
C GLU A 210 13.45 -17.64 -25.01
N ASN A 211 12.83 -18.50 -24.21
CA ASN A 211 13.22 -19.90 -24.09
C ASN A 211 12.48 -20.85 -25.06
N ARG A 212 11.68 -20.30 -25.97
CA ARG A 212 10.90 -21.07 -26.97
C ARG A 212 9.97 -22.10 -26.35
N ILE A 213 9.47 -21.82 -25.14
CA ILE A 213 8.47 -22.66 -24.46
C ILE A 213 7.08 -22.23 -24.96
N PRO A 214 6.25 -23.14 -25.47
CA PRO A 214 4.91 -22.83 -25.95
C PRO A 214 4.06 -22.23 -24.81
N ILE A 215 3.35 -21.13 -25.12
CA ILE A 215 2.44 -20.52 -24.17
C ILE A 215 1.13 -21.30 -24.17
N ASP A 216 0.88 -22.01 -23.07
CA ASP A 216 -0.39 -22.65 -22.80
C ASP A 216 -1.30 -21.66 -22.04
N ARG A 217 -2.42 -21.25 -22.69
CA ARG A 217 -3.35 -20.29 -22.09
C ARG A 217 -4.07 -20.84 -20.87
N ASP A 218 -4.21 -22.13 -20.78
CA ASP A 218 -4.83 -22.80 -19.65
C ASP A 218 -3.97 -22.75 -18.36
N LEU A 219 -2.67 -22.47 -18.51
CA LEU A 219 -1.76 -22.23 -17.40
C LEU A 219 -1.72 -20.77 -16.93
N VAL A 220 -2.47 -19.87 -17.58
CA VAL A 220 -2.52 -18.45 -17.21
C VAL A 220 -3.88 -18.15 -16.58
N VAL A 221 -3.94 -18.22 -15.27
CA VAL A 221 -5.17 -17.94 -14.50
C VAL A 221 -5.08 -16.52 -13.94
N CYS A 222 -6.09 -15.69 -14.26
CA CYS A 222 -6.20 -14.33 -13.73
C CYS A 222 -7.63 -14.12 -13.22
N ASP A 223 -7.78 -14.07 -11.90
CA ASP A 223 -9.07 -13.95 -11.21
C ASP A 223 -8.94 -12.99 -10.02
N ARG A 224 -9.96 -12.92 -9.16
CA ARG A 224 -9.92 -12.12 -7.93
C ARG A 224 -8.73 -12.51 -7.05
N ILE A 225 -8.17 -11.51 -6.36
CA ILE A 225 -7.15 -11.73 -5.34
C ILE A 225 -7.87 -12.18 -4.06
N ASP A 226 -8.04 -13.48 -3.97
CA ASP A 226 -8.74 -14.15 -2.88
C ASP A 226 -8.10 -15.53 -2.65
N PHE A 227 -7.98 -15.94 -1.38
CA PHE A 227 -7.31 -17.19 -1.01
C PHE A 227 -8.04 -18.42 -1.59
N ASP A 228 -9.35 -18.51 -1.39
CA ASP A 228 -10.13 -19.69 -1.81
C ASP A 228 -10.23 -19.78 -3.34
N VAL A 229 -10.37 -18.63 -4.01
CA VAL A 229 -10.39 -18.56 -5.48
C VAL A 229 -9.06 -19.06 -6.04
N ALA A 230 -7.94 -18.56 -5.53
CA ALA A 230 -6.59 -18.96 -5.97
C ALA A 230 -6.28 -20.43 -5.66
N ARG A 231 -6.66 -20.89 -4.45
CA ARG A 231 -6.51 -22.28 -4.04
C ARG A 231 -7.28 -23.24 -4.96
N ASN A 232 -8.56 -22.95 -5.20
CA ASN A 232 -9.38 -23.76 -6.08
C ASN A 232 -8.88 -23.75 -7.53
N ALA A 233 -8.39 -22.62 -8.02
CA ALA A 233 -7.76 -22.54 -9.34
C ALA A 233 -6.50 -23.41 -9.40
N THR A 234 -5.67 -23.36 -8.37
CA THR A 234 -4.46 -24.21 -8.28
C THR A 234 -4.81 -25.69 -8.26
N LEU A 235 -5.79 -26.11 -7.45
CA LEU A 235 -6.25 -27.51 -7.40
C LEU A 235 -6.69 -28.02 -8.76
N ARG A 236 -7.48 -27.22 -9.51
CA ARG A 236 -7.89 -27.57 -10.89
C ARG A 236 -6.71 -27.72 -11.84
N LEU A 237 -5.67 -26.87 -11.72
CA LEU A 237 -4.46 -27.00 -12.53
C LEU A 237 -3.69 -28.29 -12.20
N LEU A 238 -3.61 -28.64 -10.91
CA LEU A 238 -2.88 -29.82 -10.44
C LEU A 238 -3.61 -31.15 -10.73
N GLU A 239 -4.91 -31.11 -11.03
CA GLU A 239 -5.72 -32.30 -11.40
C GLU A 239 -5.61 -32.65 -12.89
N LYS A 240 -5.03 -31.76 -13.72
CA LYS A 240 -4.82 -32.06 -15.13
C LYS A 240 -3.80 -33.21 -15.30
N GLU A 241 -3.96 -34.02 -16.33
CA GLU A 241 -2.99 -35.07 -16.70
C GLU A 241 -1.61 -34.46 -16.99
N ASP A 242 -1.61 -33.34 -17.72
CA ASP A 242 -0.45 -32.53 -18.06
C ASP A 242 -0.32 -31.30 -17.11
N ARG A 243 -0.35 -31.54 -15.79
CA ARG A 243 -0.28 -30.50 -14.78
C ARG A 243 0.98 -29.64 -14.88
N PRO A 244 0.96 -28.38 -14.33
CA PRO A 244 2.16 -27.59 -14.25
C PRO A 244 3.22 -28.22 -13.34
N ASP A 245 4.49 -28.03 -13.70
CA ASP A 245 5.68 -28.42 -12.93
C ASP A 245 6.28 -27.26 -12.13
N ALA A 246 5.75 -26.03 -12.35
CA ALA A 246 6.07 -24.86 -11.56
C ALA A 246 4.91 -23.83 -11.56
N ILE A 247 4.87 -22.98 -10.54
CA ILE A 247 3.87 -21.91 -10.38
C ILE A 247 4.56 -20.60 -10.02
N LEU A 248 4.30 -19.55 -10.83
CA LEU A 248 4.59 -18.17 -10.47
C LEU A 248 3.32 -17.52 -9.93
N ALA A 249 3.31 -17.15 -8.65
CA ALA A 249 2.17 -16.60 -7.95
C ALA A 249 2.28 -15.08 -7.78
N PHE A 250 1.19 -14.36 -8.07
CA PHE A 250 1.16 -12.90 -8.20
C PHE A 250 1.42 -12.12 -6.91
N ASN A 251 0.98 -12.59 -5.74
CA ASN A 251 1.12 -11.91 -4.45
C ASN A 251 1.09 -12.91 -3.29
N ASP A 252 1.22 -12.41 -2.04
CA ASP A 252 1.20 -13.23 -0.81
C ASP A 252 0.00 -14.17 -0.75
N ILE A 253 -1.21 -13.65 -0.91
CA ILE A 253 -2.46 -14.42 -0.78
C ILE A 253 -2.47 -15.58 -1.77
N ILE A 254 -2.16 -15.30 -3.03
CA ILE A 254 -2.13 -16.31 -4.10
C ILE A 254 -0.98 -17.28 -3.89
N THR A 255 0.18 -16.81 -3.40
CA THR A 255 1.34 -17.69 -3.12
C THR A 255 1.02 -18.72 -2.07
N TYR A 256 0.45 -18.29 -0.93
CA TYR A 256 0.11 -19.22 0.15
C TYR A 256 -1.07 -20.12 -0.21
N ALA A 257 -2.03 -19.65 -1.00
CA ALA A 257 -3.12 -20.46 -1.53
C ALA A 257 -2.62 -21.56 -2.47
N ALA A 258 -1.69 -21.22 -3.37
CA ALA A 258 -1.07 -22.22 -4.27
C ALA A 258 -0.19 -23.23 -3.49
N PHE A 259 0.58 -22.74 -2.53
CA PHE A 259 1.41 -23.60 -1.66
C PHE A 259 0.55 -24.60 -0.88
N ASP A 260 -0.56 -24.15 -0.29
CA ASP A 260 -1.51 -25.02 0.42
C ASP A 260 -2.12 -26.07 -0.50
N ALA A 261 -2.56 -25.68 -1.71
CA ALA A 261 -3.12 -26.60 -2.69
C ALA A 261 -2.13 -27.67 -3.15
N ILE A 262 -0.84 -27.33 -3.36
CA ILE A 262 0.21 -28.30 -3.71
C ILE A 262 0.37 -29.32 -2.59
N LYS A 263 0.41 -28.87 -1.34
CA LYS A 263 0.57 -29.75 -0.17
C LYS A 263 -0.66 -30.64 0.04
N GLU A 264 -1.88 -30.13 -0.17
CA GLU A 264 -3.11 -30.95 -0.08
C GLU A 264 -3.12 -32.10 -1.07
N LYS A 265 -2.58 -31.86 -2.29
CA LYS A 265 -2.44 -32.92 -3.30
C LYS A 265 -1.31 -33.92 -2.98
N GLY A 266 -0.59 -33.74 -1.88
CA GLY A 266 0.54 -34.58 -1.50
C GLY A 266 1.74 -34.48 -2.45
N LEU A 267 1.82 -33.40 -3.24
CA LEU A 267 2.91 -33.16 -4.16
C LEU A 267 4.11 -32.54 -3.44
N ARG A 268 5.31 -32.95 -3.84
CA ARG A 268 6.56 -32.44 -3.26
C ARG A 268 6.93 -31.10 -3.88
N ILE A 269 7.41 -30.20 -3.05
CA ILE A 269 7.94 -28.90 -3.45
C ILE A 269 9.44 -28.92 -3.14
N PRO A 270 10.33 -28.70 -4.10
CA PRO A 270 10.08 -28.30 -5.49
C PRO A 270 10.01 -29.44 -6.51
N GLU A 271 10.20 -30.71 -6.12
CA GLU A 271 10.46 -31.83 -7.03
C GLU A 271 9.31 -32.05 -8.02
N ASP A 272 8.07 -32.10 -7.53
CA ASP A 272 6.89 -32.32 -8.37
C ASP A 272 6.33 -30.98 -8.91
N VAL A 273 6.34 -29.91 -8.08
CA VAL A 273 5.88 -28.56 -8.46
C VAL A 273 6.73 -27.52 -7.73
N ALA A 274 7.53 -26.77 -8.47
CA ALA A 274 8.24 -25.61 -7.92
C ALA A 274 7.30 -24.42 -7.73
N ILE A 275 7.57 -23.53 -6.77
CA ILE A 275 6.78 -22.33 -6.58
C ILE A 275 7.66 -21.11 -6.24
N ILE A 276 7.39 -20.01 -6.93
CA ILE A 276 7.91 -18.67 -6.59
C ILE A 276 6.72 -17.73 -6.48
N GLY A 277 6.72 -16.86 -5.47
CA GLY A 277 5.67 -15.88 -5.28
C GLY A 277 6.21 -14.47 -5.09
N PHE A 278 5.39 -13.48 -5.46
CA PHE A 278 5.61 -12.10 -5.04
C PHE A 278 5.16 -11.98 -3.58
N THR A 279 6.10 -12.07 -2.66
CA THR A 279 5.82 -12.04 -1.21
C THR A 279 6.94 -11.34 -0.47
N ASP A 280 6.59 -10.42 0.41
CA ASP A 280 7.52 -9.52 1.09
C ASP A 280 7.72 -9.86 2.59
N GLY A 281 6.97 -10.84 3.08
CA GLY A 281 7.00 -11.19 4.51
C GLY A 281 8.07 -12.22 4.88
N ASP A 282 8.52 -12.17 6.13
CA ASP A 282 9.36 -13.20 6.74
C ASP A 282 8.69 -14.59 6.72
N THR A 283 7.36 -14.63 6.61
CA THR A 283 6.57 -15.88 6.53
C THR A 283 7.08 -16.82 5.44
N ALA A 284 7.53 -16.28 4.30
CA ALA A 284 8.11 -17.08 3.22
C ALA A 284 9.36 -17.87 3.66
N ALA A 285 10.07 -17.40 4.67
CA ALA A 285 11.25 -18.08 5.23
C ALA A 285 10.92 -19.06 6.37
N PHE A 286 9.69 -19.02 6.91
CA PHE A 286 9.27 -19.84 8.05
C PHE A 286 8.43 -21.06 7.65
N VAL A 287 7.94 -21.11 6.42
CA VAL A 287 7.24 -22.30 5.91
C VAL A 287 8.24 -23.38 5.46
N THR A 288 7.77 -24.62 5.35
CA THR A 288 8.60 -25.76 4.90
C THR A 288 7.96 -26.42 3.68
N PRO A 289 8.69 -26.50 2.54
CA PRO A 289 10.01 -25.89 2.28
C PRO A 289 9.94 -24.35 2.28
N LYS A 290 11.08 -23.68 2.52
CA LYS A 290 11.16 -22.20 2.47
C LYS A 290 10.83 -21.69 1.09
N LEU A 291 9.95 -20.69 0.99
CA LEU A 291 9.49 -20.14 -0.28
C LEU A 291 10.51 -19.20 -0.91
N SER A 292 10.83 -19.46 -2.18
CA SER A 292 11.47 -18.50 -3.07
C SER A 292 10.53 -17.34 -3.32
N ALA A 293 11.04 -16.14 -3.23
CA ALA A 293 10.22 -14.94 -3.17
C ALA A 293 10.78 -13.81 -4.04
N ILE A 294 9.89 -13.10 -4.72
CA ILE A 294 10.15 -11.78 -5.27
C ILE A 294 9.71 -10.78 -4.22
N MET A 295 10.68 -10.10 -3.62
CA MET A 295 10.45 -9.19 -2.51
C MET A 295 10.33 -7.76 -3.02
N ASP A 296 9.22 -7.11 -2.71
CA ASP A 296 9.08 -5.66 -2.80
C ASP A 296 9.89 -5.00 -1.67
N LYS A 297 10.49 -3.86 -1.94
CA LYS A 297 11.04 -3.00 -0.89
C LYS A 297 9.93 -2.09 -0.36
N ALA A 298 8.95 -2.67 0.34
CA ALA A 298 7.71 -2.02 0.70
C ALA A 298 7.91 -0.73 1.52
N HIS A 299 8.77 -0.75 2.53
CA HIS A 299 9.13 0.43 3.32
C HIS A 299 9.74 1.54 2.46
N GLU A 300 10.65 1.20 1.51
CA GLU A 300 11.25 2.16 0.57
C GLU A 300 10.20 2.74 -0.39
N GLN A 301 9.23 1.94 -0.82
CA GLN A 301 8.09 2.43 -1.61
C GLN A 301 7.25 3.43 -0.82
N GLY A 302 7.00 3.16 0.46
CA GLY A 302 6.27 4.06 1.35
C GLY A 302 6.99 5.39 1.56
N THR A 303 8.28 5.36 1.90
CA THR A 303 9.09 6.59 2.08
C THR A 303 9.14 7.40 0.79
N THR A 304 9.32 6.74 -0.37
CA THR A 304 9.36 7.39 -1.69
C THR A 304 8.00 8.04 -2.04
N ALA A 305 6.90 7.35 -1.77
CA ALA A 305 5.56 7.91 -2.01
C ALA A 305 5.28 9.14 -1.14
N CYS A 306 5.70 9.10 0.12
CA CYS A 306 5.57 10.23 1.03
C CYS A 306 6.45 11.41 0.62
N ASP A 307 7.71 11.18 0.17
CA ASP A 307 8.58 12.22 -0.37
C ASP A 307 7.93 12.93 -1.57
N LEU A 308 7.39 12.15 -2.52
CA LEU A 308 6.70 12.72 -3.68
C LEU A 308 5.45 13.52 -3.28
N LEU A 309 4.68 13.04 -2.29
CA LEU A 309 3.52 13.76 -1.79
C LEU A 309 3.93 15.08 -1.14
N MET A 310 4.98 15.08 -0.29
CA MET A 310 5.48 16.30 0.36
C MET A 310 6.00 17.31 -0.67
N ARG A 311 6.64 16.89 -1.75
CA ARG A 311 7.04 17.79 -2.86
C ARG A 311 5.81 18.44 -3.48
N SER A 312 4.78 17.65 -3.78
CA SER A 312 3.54 18.18 -4.37
C SER A 312 2.82 19.16 -3.43
N ILE A 313 2.74 18.84 -2.13
CA ILE A 313 2.19 19.78 -1.10
C ILE A 313 2.98 21.10 -1.07
N ASN A 314 4.29 21.05 -1.28
CA ASN A 314 5.16 22.24 -1.31
C ASN A 314 5.20 22.94 -2.68
N GLY A 315 4.32 22.57 -3.63
CA GLY A 315 4.15 23.26 -4.90
C GLY A 315 4.96 22.69 -6.08
N ASP A 316 5.54 21.50 -5.95
CA ASP A 316 6.12 20.81 -7.11
C ASP A 316 4.99 20.17 -7.94
N GLU A 317 4.71 20.75 -9.10
CA GLU A 317 3.66 20.32 -10.04
C GLU A 317 4.12 19.18 -10.98
N LYS A 318 5.37 18.73 -10.89
CA LYS A 318 5.87 17.68 -11.76
C LYS A 318 5.30 16.31 -11.39
N ILE A 319 4.93 15.56 -12.40
CA ILE A 319 4.48 14.18 -12.25
C ILE A 319 5.69 13.25 -12.36
N TYR A 320 5.85 12.40 -11.37
CA TYR A 320 6.97 11.45 -11.28
C TYR A 320 6.47 10.01 -11.35
N LYS A 321 7.15 9.18 -12.11
CA LYS A 321 7.04 7.72 -12.01
C LYS A 321 8.34 7.17 -11.43
N LYS A 322 8.31 6.76 -10.18
CA LYS A 322 9.46 6.17 -9.48
C LYS A 322 9.35 4.66 -9.46
N VAL A 323 10.44 4.01 -9.84
CA VAL A 323 10.54 2.55 -9.82
C VAL A 323 11.46 2.15 -8.67
N VAL A 324 10.93 1.37 -7.72
CA VAL A 324 11.69 0.76 -6.63
C VAL A 324 11.97 -0.68 -7.03
N PRO A 325 13.25 -1.07 -7.26
CA PRO A 325 13.58 -2.40 -7.74
C PRO A 325 13.22 -3.50 -6.73
N MET A 326 12.61 -4.57 -7.22
CA MET A 326 12.33 -5.80 -6.48
C MET A 326 13.57 -6.69 -6.41
N ILE A 327 13.58 -7.63 -5.47
CA ILE A 327 14.69 -8.58 -5.25
C ILE A 327 14.14 -9.99 -5.33
N LEU A 328 14.67 -10.78 -6.27
CA LEU A 328 14.42 -12.22 -6.31
C LEU A 328 15.33 -12.92 -5.29
N LYS A 329 14.72 -13.58 -4.32
CA LYS A 329 15.41 -14.39 -3.31
C LYS A 329 15.06 -15.87 -3.50
N ILE A 330 16.02 -16.62 -4.01
CA ILE A 330 15.88 -18.07 -4.21
C ILE A 330 16.01 -18.80 -2.88
N ARG A 331 15.14 -19.79 -2.69
CA ARG A 331 15.09 -20.70 -1.54
C ARG A 331 14.65 -22.10 -2.00
N GLU A 332 14.42 -22.99 -1.03
CA GLU A 332 14.12 -24.42 -1.22
C GLU A 332 12.97 -24.69 -2.21
N SER A 333 11.92 -23.83 -2.25
CA SER A 333 10.70 -24.10 -3.03
C SER A 333 10.87 -24.03 -4.56
N SER A 334 12.02 -23.58 -5.06
CA SER A 334 12.31 -23.53 -6.50
C SER A 334 13.70 -24.07 -6.87
N GLU A 335 14.49 -24.55 -5.90
CA GLU A 335 15.77 -25.21 -6.15
C GLU A 335 15.54 -26.71 -6.36
N LYS A 336 15.18 -27.13 -7.60
CA LYS A 336 15.16 -28.57 -7.93
C LYS A 336 16.58 -29.10 -7.90
N THR A 337 16.83 -30.06 -7.01
CA THR A 337 18.09 -30.82 -7.03
C THR A 337 18.08 -31.70 -8.28
N THR A 338 19.00 -31.47 -9.21
CA THR A 338 19.25 -32.32 -10.39
C THR A 338 19.76 -33.69 -10.00
#